data_b55d61e353063bdcbc715fd6e1e912b8
#
_entry.id   b55d61e353063bdcbc715fd6e1e912b8
#
_cell.length_a   1.000
_cell.length_b   1.000
_cell.length_c   1.000
_cell.angle_alpha   90.00
_cell.angle_beta   90.00
_cell.angle_gamma   90.00
#
_symmetry.space_group_name_H-M   'P 1'
#
loop_
_entity.id
_entity.type
_entity.pdbx_description
1 polymer ?
#
loop_
_entity_poly.entity_id
_entity_poly.type
_entity_poly.pdbx_seq_one_letter_code
_entity_poly.pdbx_strand_id
1 'polypeptide(L)'
;MDTRKIIHVDMDAFYASVEQRDDPNLRGAPVIVAWRGKRSVVCAASYEARKFGVRSAMPAVQAERLCPHAVFIPPDFPRYRAVSKSVREILLRHTDLVEPLSLDEAYLDVTENKTRLPSATEVARTIREQIRQELNLAASAGVATNKFLAKIASDWRKPDGLFVIKPDEAIAFLTPLPVERLPGVGKVMTQKLTEVGVRTVGDIRNLDLAILQNQFGRYGTRLHELARGMDNNPVEPNRPTQSISAEDTFESDVLLNETDATIRRLAEKVWQASRKESRIARTIVLKLKTAEFTILTRSHTPSSPVSSFEELTIVALALREKVQMNPRQRFRIVGVGLSNFRDPIIESAEDLLFE
;
A
#
# COMPACT_ATOMS: atom_id res chain seq x y z
N MET A 1 -28.15 4.09 -16.06
CA MET A 1 -27.02 3.25 -15.63
C MET A 1 -27.19 3.02 -14.14
N ASP A 2 -27.18 1.77 -13.70
CA ASP A 2 -27.27 1.48 -12.26
C ASP A 2 -26.06 2.07 -11.54
N THR A 3 -26.31 2.70 -10.40
CA THR A 3 -25.28 3.28 -9.56
C THR A 3 -24.42 2.17 -8.98
N ARG A 4 -23.09 2.20 -9.24
CA ARG A 4 -22.15 1.21 -8.67
C ARG A 4 -22.28 1.15 -7.15
N LYS A 5 -22.08 -0.04 -6.61
CA LYS A 5 -22.11 -0.33 -5.16
C LYS A 5 -20.76 -0.88 -4.74
N ILE A 6 -19.90 0.00 -4.24
CA ILE A 6 -18.53 -0.34 -3.86
C ILE A 6 -18.42 -0.44 -2.34
N ILE A 7 -17.79 -1.50 -1.87
CA ILE A 7 -17.41 -1.68 -0.47
C ILE A 7 -15.88 -1.60 -0.37
N HIS A 8 -15.38 -0.91 0.64
CA HIS A 8 -14.01 -1.02 1.11
C HIS A 8 -14.02 -1.70 2.47
N VAL A 9 -13.33 -2.82 2.60
CA VAL A 9 -13.15 -3.56 3.85
C VAL A 9 -11.72 -3.37 4.32
N ASP A 10 -11.53 -3.11 5.61
CA ASP A 10 -10.22 -2.85 6.22
C ASP A 10 -10.20 -3.50 7.63
N MET A 11 -9.25 -4.40 7.83
CA MET A 11 -9.10 -5.12 9.10
C MET A 11 -8.58 -4.20 10.18
N ASP A 12 -9.26 -4.16 11.32
CA ASP A 12 -8.92 -3.25 12.42
C ASP A 12 -7.62 -3.66 13.13
N ALA A 13 -6.61 -2.77 13.09
CA ALA A 13 -5.28 -2.97 13.68
C ALA A 13 -4.66 -4.35 13.35
N PHE A 14 -4.79 -4.80 12.10
CA PHE A 14 -4.70 -6.16 11.61
C PHE A 14 -3.63 -7.03 12.31
N TYR A 15 -2.34 -6.71 12.17
CA TYR A 15 -1.28 -7.56 12.74
C TYR A 15 -1.37 -7.62 14.26
N ALA A 16 -1.62 -6.50 14.92
CA ALA A 16 -1.75 -6.47 16.36
C ALA A 16 -2.99 -7.25 16.86
N SER A 17 -4.09 -7.19 16.08
CA SER A 17 -5.31 -7.96 16.38
C SER A 17 -5.10 -9.47 16.20
N VAL A 18 -4.30 -9.89 15.20
CA VAL A 18 -3.91 -11.31 15.05
C VAL A 18 -3.08 -11.78 16.25
N GLU A 19 -2.13 -10.97 16.72
CA GLU A 19 -1.34 -11.31 17.94
C GLU A 19 -2.23 -11.41 19.18
N GLN A 20 -3.12 -10.44 19.41
CA GLN A 20 -4.05 -10.45 20.55
C GLN A 20 -5.08 -11.58 20.48
N ARG A 21 -5.46 -12.03 19.28
CA ARG A 21 -6.34 -13.17 19.06
C ARG A 21 -5.67 -14.48 19.49
N ASP A 22 -4.42 -14.66 19.05
CA ASP A 22 -3.69 -15.93 19.18
C ASP A 22 -3.03 -16.10 20.54
N ASP A 23 -2.71 -14.99 21.23
CA ASP A 23 -2.23 -15.01 22.63
C ASP A 23 -3.20 -14.28 23.56
N PRO A 24 -3.95 -15.02 24.41
CA PRO A 24 -4.87 -14.42 25.38
C PRO A 24 -4.24 -13.42 26.35
N ASN A 25 -2.94 -13.54 26.65
CA ASN A 25 -2.23 -12.63 27.56
C ASN A 25 -2.05 -11.22 26.97
N LEU A 26 -2.20 -11.07 25.64
CA LEU A 26 -2.10 -9.80 24.94
C LEU A 26 -3.43 -9.05 24.86
N ARG A 27 -4.54 -9.69 25.21
CA ARG A 27 -5.87 -9.07 25.13
C ARG A 27 -5.99 -7.90 26.08
N GLY A 28 -6.39 -6.74 25.55
CA GLY A 28 -6.50 -5.50 26.29
C GLY A 28 -5.16 -4.83 26.64
N ALA A 29 -4.03 -5.47 26.33
CA ALA A 29 -2.70 -4.87 26.50
C ALA A 29 -2.34 -3.99 25.28
N PRO A 30 -1.55 -2.93 25.45
CA PRO A 30 -0.98 -2.19 24.35
C PRO A 30 0.08 -3.04 23.62
N VAL A 31 -0.25 -3.50 22.40
CA VAL A 31 0.62 -4.33 21.55
C VAL A 31 1.17 -3.50 20.41
N ILE A 32 2.46 -3.61 20.17
CA ILE A 32 3.17 -2.98 19.06
C ILE A 32 3.87 -4.07 18.24
N VAL A 33 3.44 -4.26 17.01
CA VAL A 33 4.11 -5.18 16.08
C VAL A 33 5.26 -4.45 15.41
N ALA A 34 6.47 -4.73 15.86
CA ALA A 34 7.70 -4.15 15.36
C ALA A 34 8.91 -4.98 15.83
N TRP A 35 9.99 -4.97 15.07
CA TRP A 35 11.29 -5.39 15.58
C TRP A 35 11.78 -4.35 16.61
N ARG A 36 12.42 -4.80 17.68
CA ARG A 36 13.17 -3.87 18.54
C ARG A 36 14.46 -3.46 17.83
N GLY A 37 14.76 -2.17 17.82
CA GLY A 37 15.98 -1.65 17.20
C GLY A 37 15.89 -0.18 16.80
N LYS A 38 17.04 0.48 16.70
CA LYS A 38 17.14 1.93 16.45
C LYS A 38 16.50 2.37 15.12
N ARG A 39 16.42 1.48 14.13
CA ARG A 39 15.92 1.76 12.78
C ARG A 39 14.62 1.03 12.45
N SER A 40 14.08 0.29 13.41
CA SER A 40 12.82 -0.40 13.25
C SER A 40 11.65 0.55 13.20
N VAL A 41 10.60 0.14 12.47
CA VAL A 41 9.37 0.89 12.26
C VAL A 41 8.20 0.05 12.74
N VAL A 42 7.21 0.69 13.36
CA VAL A 42 5.95 0.06 13.77
C VAL A 42 5.19 -0.42 12.53
N CYS A 43 4.99 -1.73 12.41
CA CYS A 43 4.15 -2.33 11.37
C CYS A 43 2.66 -2.13 11.68
N ALA A 44 2.27 -2.41 12.94
CA ALA A 44 0.90 -2.19 13.42
C ALA A 44 0.91 -1.91 14.93
N ALA A 45 -0.10 -1.18 15.41
CA ALA A 45 -0.32 -0.90 16.82
C ALA A 45 -1.76 -1.22 17.19
N SER A 46 -1.98 -1.91 18.29
CA SER A 46 -3.31 -2.18 18.84
C SER A 46 -4.03 -0.88 19.22
N TYR A 47 -5.34 -0.92 19.35
CA TYR A 47 -6.10 0.27 19.75
C TYR A 47 -5.71 0.75 21.16
N GLU A 48 -5.28 -0.13 22.05
CA GLU A 48 -4.73 0.22 23.35
C GLU A 48 -3.44 1.04 23.20
N ALA A 49 -2.51 0.61 22.34
CA ALA A 49 -1.28 1.36 22.07
C ALA A 49 -1.55 2.70 21.36
N ARG A 50 -2.55 2.74 20.48
CA ARG A 50 -2.96 3.99 19.77
C ARG A 50 -3.47 5.08 20.73
N LYS A 51 -4.01 4.73 21.90
CA LYS A 51 -4.41 5.70 22.94
C LYS A 51 -3.22 6.52 23.45
N PHE A 52 -2.01 5.96 23.41
CA PHE A 52 -0.76 6.64 23.78
C PHE A 52 -0.10 7.38 22.60
N GLY A 53 -0.78 7.48 21.46
CA GLY A 53 -0.26 8.17 20.27
C GLY A 53 0.60 7.30 19.35
N VAL A 54 0.77 6.01 19.64
CA VAL A 54 1.51 5.09 18.75
C VAL A 54 0.74 4.89 17.44
N ARG A 55 1.45 4.90 16.30
CA ARG A 55 0.87 4.73 14.95
C ARG A 55 1.79 3.87 14.08
N SER A 56 1.23 3.22 13.06
CA SER A 56 2.00 2.56 12.01
C SER A 56 2.95 3.55 11.32
N ALA A 57 4.05 3.06 10.80
CA ALA A 57 5.15 3.80 10.19
C ALA A 57 5.97 4.70 11.16
N MET A 58 5.62 4.76 12.45
CA MET A 58 6.40 5.47 13.47
C MET A 58 7.69 4.70 13.78
N PRO A 59 8.83 5.38 14.05
CA PRO A 59 10.02 4.72 14.57
C PRO A 59 9.73 3.95 15.87
N ALA A 60 10.19 2.71 15.99
CA ALA A 60 9.94 1.87 17.16
C ALA A 60 10.45 2.51 18.46
N VAL A 61 11.59 3.19 18.42
CA VAL A 61 12.13 3.95 19.56
C VAL A 61 11.23 5.10 20.03
N GLN A 62 10.50 5.72 19.11
CA GLN A 62 9.51 6.75 19.46
C GLN A 62 8.25 6.10 20.07
N ALA A 63 7.80 4.99 19.50
CA ALA A 63 6.67 4.23 20.04
C ALA A 63 6.94 3.74 21.47
N GLU A 64 8.16 3.25 21.74
CA GLU A 64 8.58 2.83 23.09
C GLU A 64 8.58 3.99 24.10
N ARG A 65 8.97 5.20 23.67
CA ARG A 65 8.88 6.40 24.54
C ARG A 65 7.45 6.82 24.83
N LEU A 66 6.54 6.68 23.84
CA LEU A 66 5.13 7.04 24.01
C LEU A 66 4.36 6.02 24.85
N CYS A 67 4.71 4.75 24.77
CA CYS A 67 4.07 3.66 25.50
C CYS A 67 5.12 2.68 26.06
N PRO A 68 5.83 3.03 27.17
CA PRO A 68 6.94 2.23 27.71
C PRO A 68 6.53 0.82 28.17
N HIS A 69 5.26 0.66 28.53
CA HIS A 69 4.68 -0.61 29.00
C HIS A 69 4.07 -1.45 27.88
N ALA A 70 4.22 -1.04 26.61
CA ALA A 70 3.71 -1.81 25.49
C ALA A 70 4.50 -3.10 25.28
N VAL A 71 3.79 -4.15 24.87
CA VAL A 71 4.38 -5.41 24.46
C VAL A 71 4.81 -5.29 23.00
N PHE A 72 6.12 -5.38 22.74
CA PHE A 72 6.68 -5.40 21.40
C PHE A 72 6.78 -6.83 20.88
N ILE A 73 6.18 -7.10 19.72
CA ILE A 73 6.16 -8.41 19.07
C ILE A 73 6.79 -8.28 17.69
N PRO A 74 7.79 -9.11 17.36
CA PRO A 74 8.33 -9.20 16.01
C PRO A 74 7.24 -9.61 15.01
N PRO A 75 7.17 -9.01 13.79
CA PRO A 75 6.13 -9.35 12.82
C PRO A 75 6.29 -10.77 12.27
N ASP A 76 5.20 -11.53 12.24
CA ASP A 76 5.08 -12.85 11.59
C ASP A 76 4.30 -12.73 10.28
N PHE A 77 4.97 -12.28 9.22
CA PHE A 77 4.34 -12.11 7.92
C PHE A 77 3.79 -13.40 7.27
N PRO A 78 4.38 -14.60 7.45
CA PRO A 78 3.74 -15.84 7.02
C PRO A 78 2.35 -16.04 7.61
N ARG A 79 2.20 -15.85 8.93
CA ARG A 79 0.91 -15.96 9.63
C ARG A 79 -0.08 -14.89 9.16
N TYR A 80 0.35 -13.64 9.04
CA TYR A 80 -0.54 -12.57 8.56
C TYR A 80 -1.03 -12.81 7.13
N ARG A 81 -0.18 -13.34 6.25
CA ARG A 81 -0.58 -13.76 4.89
C ARG A 81 -1.60 -14.89 4.91
N ALA A 82 -1.44 -15.87 5.80
CA ALA A 82 -2.42 -16.96 5.94
C ALA A 82 -3.79 -16.42 6.37
N VAL A 83 -3.83 -15.55 7.39
CA VAL A 83 -5.07 -14.90 7.84
C VAL A 83 -5.69 -14.03 6.74
N SER A 84 -4.88 -13.23 6.04
CA SER A 84 -5.31 -12.42 4.90
C SER A 84 -5.95 -13.27 3.80
N LYS A 85 -5.41 -14.47 3.54
CA LYS A 85 -6.01 -15.41 2.58
C LYS A 85 -7.41 -15.84 3.02
N SER A 86 -7.59 -16.19 4.30
CA SER A 86 -8.91 -16.55 4.83
C SER A 86 -9.91 -15.38 4.76
N VAL A 87 -9.47 -14.15 5.06
CA VAL A 87 -10.29 -12.94 4.84
C VAL A 87 -10.72 -12.85 3.38
N ARG A 88 -9.79 -13.00 2.44
CA ARG A 88 -10.08 -12.93 1.00
C ARG A 88 -11.07 -14.00 0.55
N GLU A 89 -10.97 -15.22 1.08
CA GLU A 89 -11.93 -16.30 0.81
C GLU A 89 -13.35 -15.92 1.26
N ILE A 90 -13.50 -15.22 2.39
CA ILE A 90 -14.80 -14.68 2.82
C ILE A 90 -15.31 -13.64 1.82
N LEU A 91 -14.46 -12.68 1.41
CA LEU A 91 -14.85 -11.63 0.46
C LEU A 91 -15.35 -12.21 -0.87
N LEU A 92 -14.67 -13.23 -1.39
CA LEU A 92 -14.99 -13.89 -2.68
C LEU A 92 -16.33 -14.67 -2.66
N ARG A 93 -16.88 -14.94 -1.49
CA ARG A 93 -18.25 -15.51 -1.39
C ARG A 93 -19.33 -14.54 -1.85
N HIS A 94 -19.04 -13.24 -1.80
CA HIS A 94 -20.00 -12.18 -2.09
C HIS A 94 -19.89 -11.61 -3.51
N THR A 95 -18.69 -11.59 -4.09
CA THR A 95 -18.44 -11.13 -5.46
C THR A 95 -17.11 -11.67 -5.98
N ASP A 96 -16.96 -11.80 -7.31
CA ASP A 96 -15.65 -12.09 -7.93
C ASP A 96 -14.80 -10.81 -8.10
N LEU A 97 -15.45 -9.64 -8.05
CA LEU A 97 -14.79 -8.36 -8.20
C LEU A 97 -14.21 -7.90 -6.84
N VAL A 98 -13.13 -8.55 -6.41
CA VAL A 98 -12.38 -8.24 -5.19
C VAL A 98 -10.99 -7.76 -5.58
N GLU A 99 -10.66 -6.51 -5.28
CA GLU A 99 -9.33 -5.90 -5.51
C GLU A 99 -8.58 -5.75 -4.19
N PRO A 100 -7.61 -6.63 -3.88
CA PRO A 100 -6.76 -6.46 -2.71
C PRO A 100 -5.81 -5.27 -2.89
N LEU A 101 -5.68 -4.45 -1.85
CA LEU A 101 -4.71 -3.34 -1.80
C LEU A 101 -3.49 -3.70 -0.96
N SER A 102 -3.70 -4.47 0.11
CA SER A 102 -2.68 -4.92 1.04
C SER A 102 -3.09 -6.29 1.63
N LEU A 103 -2.49 -6.70 2.74
CA LEU A 103 -2.91 -7.90 3.48
C LEU A 103 -4.20 -7.69 4.27
N ASP A 104 -4.56 -6.44 4.57
CA ASP A 104 -5.62 -6.07 5.50
C ASP A 104 -6.78 -5.30 4.85
N GLU A 105 -6.66 -4.85 3.60
CA GLU A 105 -7.70 -4.09 2.95
C GLU A 105 -7.99 -4.52 1.50
N ALA A 106 -9.25 -4.41 1.11
CA ALA A 106 -9.69 -4.69 -0.25
C ALA A 106 -10.92 -3.86 -0.64
N TYR A 107 -11.04 -3.57 -1.95
CA TYR A 107 -12.28 -3.12 -2.55
C TYR A 107 -13.08 -4.29 -3.09
N LEU A 108 -14.40 -4.15 -3.02
CA LEU A 108 -15.38 -5.07 -3.64
C LEU A 108 -16.35 -4.25 -4.48
N ASP A 109 -16.64 -4.71 -5.69
CA ASP A 109 -17.82 -4.25 -6.42
C ASP A 109 -18.93 -5.29 -6.21
N VAL A 110 -19.98 -4.85 -5.53
CA VAL A 110 -21.17 -5.66 -5.20
C VAL A 110 -22.41 -5.11 -5.87
N THR A 111 -22.26 -4.39 -6.97
CA THR A 111 -23.37 -3.92 -7.81
C THR A 111 -24.26 -5.11 -8.17
N GLU A 112 -23.62 -6.22 -8.59
CA GLU A 112 -24.22 -7.55 -8.69
C GLU A 112 -23.54 -8.46 -7.68
N ASN A 113 -24.21 -8.82 -6.59
CA ASN A 113 -23.63 -9.67 -5.56
C ASN A 113 -24.14 -11.12 -5.67
N LYS A 114 -23.22 -12.09 -5.41
CA LYS A 114 -23.50 -13.53 -5.46
C LYS A 114 -24.55 -13.99 -4.44
N THR A 115 -24.63 -13.31 -3.31
CA THR A 115 -25.48 -13.69 -2.18
C THR A 115 -26.91 -13.19 -2.32
N ARG A 116 -27.20 -12.40 -3.36
CA ARG A 116 -28.52 -11.81 -3.62
C ARG A 116 -29.06 -10.98 -2.46
N LEU A 117 -28.18 -10.46 -1.61
CA LEU A 117 -28.57 -9.55 -0.53
C LEU A 117 -29.11 -8.24 -1.12
N PRO A 118 -30.10 -7.61 -0.49
CA PRO A 118 -30.84 -6.50 -1.10
C PRO A 118 -30.02 -5.21 -1.23
N SER A 119 -28.95 -5.06 -0.46
CA SER A 119 -28.14 -3.85 -0.49
C SER A 119 -26.65 -4.12 -0.22
N ALA A 120 -25.77 -3.24 -0.71
CA ALA A 120 -24.35 -3.29 -0.38
C ALA A 120 -24.10 -3.13 1.13
N THR A 121 -24.97 -2.44 1.85
CA THR A 121 -24.91 -2.32 3.31
C THR A 121 -25.11 -3.66 3.99
N GLU A 122 -26.05 -4.47 3.54
CA GLU A 122 -26.26 -5.83 4.05
C GLU A 122 -25.09 -6.75 3.71
N VAL A 123 -24.55 -6.64 2.49
CA VAL A 123 -23.34 -7.39 2.10
C VAL A 123 -22.16 -7.02 3.03
N ALA A 124 -21.91 -5.74 3.26
CA ALA A 124 -20.84 -5.29 4.15
C ALA A 124 -21.03 -5.74 5.60
N ARG A 125 -22.28 -5.74 6.10
CA ARG A 125 -22.61 -6.25 7.43
C ARG A 125 -22.33 -7.75 7.53
N THR A 126 -22.77 -8.53 6.57
CA THR A 126 -22.58 -9.98 6.51
C THR A 126 -21.09 -10.33 6.43
N ILE A 127 -20.31 -9.63 5.60
CA ILE A 127 -18.84 -9.81 5.51
C ILE A 127 -18.19 -9.60 6.88
N ARG A 128 -18.49 -8.49 7.55
CA ARG A 128 -17.92 -8.18 8.87
C ARG A 128 -18.29 -9.22 9.93
N GLU A 129 -19.54 -9.69 9.88
CA GLU A 129 -20.04 -10.75 10.75
C GLU A 129 -19.29 -12.07 10.52
N GLN A 130 -19.13 -12.51 9.27
CA GLN A 130 -18.38 -13.72 8.91
C GLN A 130 -16.92 -13.63 9.33
N ILE A 131 -16.25 -12.48 9.12
CA ILE A 131 -14.88 -12.25 9.60
C ILE A 131 -14.79 -12.42 11.12
N ARG A 132 -15.77 -11.88 11.85
CA ARG A 132 -15.82 -12.00 13.31
C ARG A 132 -16.04 -13.44 13.76
N GLN A 133 -17.01 -14.13 13.18
CA GLN A 133 -17.38 -15.50 13.57
C GLN A 133 -16.32 -16.52 13.19
N GLU A 134 -15.75 -16.43 11.99
CA GLU A 134 -14.83 -17.43 11.46
C GLU A 134 -13.37 -17.17 11.88
N LEU A 135 -12.97 -15.89 12.00
CA LEU A 135 -11.58 -15.53 12.24
C LEU A 135 -11.31 -14.89 13.60
N ASN A 136 -12.37 -14.59 14.37
CA ASN A 136 -12.24 -13.87 15.64
C ASN A 136 -11.51 -12.53 15.52
N LEU A 137 -11.73 -11.82 14.42
CA LEU A 137 -11.13 -10.51 14.11
C LEU A 137 -12.24 -9.51 13.80
N ALA A 138 -11.94 -8.23 13.98
CA ALA A 138 -12.83 -7.14 13.59
C ALA A 138 -12.36 -6.51 12.27
N ALA A 139 -13.33 -6.11 11.45
CA ALA A 139 -13.12 -5.33 10.25
C ALA A 139 -14.07 -4.14 10.20
N SER A 140 -13.58 -3.01 9.73
CA SER A 140 -14.42 -1.86 9.40
C SER A 140 -14.72 -1.83 7.91
N ALA A 141 -15.90 -1.36 7.53
CA ALA A 141 -16.33 -1.30 6.14
C ALA A 141 -16.92 0.06 5.79
N GLY A 142 -16.63 0.52 4.60
CA GLY A 142 -17.23 1.70 3.99
C GLY A 142 -17.99 1.32 2.73
N VAL A 143 -19.19 1.86 2.56
CA VAL A 143 -20.04 1.62 1.40
C VAL A 143 -20.29 2.94 0.67
N ALA A 144 -20.05 2.98 -0.64
CA ALA A 144 -20.27 4.16 -1.46
C ALA A 144 -20.42 3.80 -2.95
N THR A 145 -20.54 4.81 -3.80
CA THR A 145 -20.68 4.65 -5.25
C THR A 145 -19.36 4.41 -5.99
N ASN A 146 -18.24 4.64 -5.34
CA ASN A 146 -16.91 4.47 -5.93
C ASN A 146 -15.85 4.14 -4.86
N LYS A 147 -14.66 3.74 -5.33
CA LYS A 147 -13.55 3.30 -4.47
C LYS A 147 -13.08 4.38 -3.51
N PHE A 148 -12.96 5.59 -4.00
CA PHE A 148 -12.51 6.75 -3.22
C PHE A 148 -13.41 7.02 -2.00
N LEU A 149 -14.70 7.15 -2.23
CA LEU A 149 -15.68 7.40 -1.15
C LEU A 149 -15.77 6.20 -0.19
N ALA A 150 -15.77 4.97 -0.72
CA ALA A 150 -15.82 3.77 0.10
C ALA A 150 -14.61 3.67 1.06
N LYS A 151 -13.40 4.07 0.59
CA LYS A 151 -12.21 4.06 1.43
C LYS A 151 -12.30 5.11 2.55
N ILE A 152 -12.75 6.32 2.27
CA ILE A 152 -12.97 7.33 3.32
C ILE A 152 -14.03 6.84 4.33
N ALA A 153 -15.11 6.25 3.81
CA ALA A 153 -16.20 5.74 4.64
C ALA A 153 -15.72 4.66 5.62
N SER A 154 -14.82 3.75 5.19
CA SER A 154 -14.34 2.66 6.05
C SER A 154 -13.57 3.16 7.27
N ASP A 155 -12.92 4.33 7.18
CA ASP A 155 -12.18 4.93 8.29
C ASP A 155 -13.06 5.73 9.26
N TRP A 156 -14.31 6.06 8.85
CA TRP A 156 -15.13 7.04 9.56
C TRP A 156 -15.58 6.61 10.94
N ARG A 157 -15.84 5.31 11.12
CA ARG A 157 -16.34 4.73 12.38
C ARG A 157 -15.45 3.60 12.90
N LYS A 158 -14.13 3.62 12.63
CA LYS A 158 -13.20 2.67 13.22
C LYS A 158 -13.10 2.82 14.74
N PRO A 159 -12.93 1.74 15.51
CA PRO A 159 -12.88 0.33 15.07
C PRO A 159 -14.29 -0.29 14.92
N ASP A 160 -14.34 -1.44 14.24
CA ASP A 160 -15.52 -2.27 14.10
C ASP A 160 -16.75 -1.51 13.57
N GLY A 161 -16.47 -0.59 12.63
CA GLY A 161 -17.44 0.34 12.08
C GLY A 161 -18.00 -0.08 10.72
N LEU A 162 -19.20 0.40 10.44
CA LEU A 162 -19.80 0.40 9.11
C LEU A 162 -20.33 1.80 8.84
N PHE A 163 -19.90 2.39 7.74
CA PHE A 163 -20.37 3.70 7.33
C PHE A 163 -20.75 3.71 5.85
N VAL A 164 -21.84 4.39 5.53
CA VAL A 164 -22.38 4.47 4.17
C VAL A 164 -22.41 5.93 3.75
N ILE A 165 -21.84 6.21 2.59
CA ILE A 165 -21.99 7.52 1.93
C ILE A 165 -22.94 7.32 0.75
N LYS A 166 -24.15 7.85 0.87
CA LYS A 166 -25.14 7.78 -0.21
C LYS A 166 -24.79 8.75 -1.34
N PRO A 167 -25.27 8.50 -2.58
CA PRO A 167 -24.95 9.35 -3.73
C PRO A 167 -25.28 10.83 -3.52
N ASP A 168 -26.43 11.12 -2.97
CA ASP A 168 -26.96 12.46 -2.69
C ASP A 168 -26.26 13.16 -1.50
N GLU A 169 -25.67 12.40 -0.60
CA GLU A 169 -24.95 12.90 0.59
C GLU A 169 -23.45 13.15 0.32
N ALA A 170 -22.88 12.60 -0.77
CA ALA A 170 -21.43 12.58 -1.01
C ALA A 170 -20.78 13.97 -1.00
N ILE A 171 -21.39 14.95 -1.66
CA ILE A 171 -20.85 16.31 -1.74
C ILE A 171 -20.92 17.02 -0.39
N ALA A 172 -22.04 16.90 0.32
CA ALA A 172 -22.20 17.48 1.65
C ALA A 172 -21.21 16.88 2.65
N PHE A 173 -21.00 15.56 2.58
CA PHE A 173 -20.02 14.84 3.38
C PHE A 173 -18.58 15.29 3.11
N LEU A 174 -18.20 15.44 1.83
CA LEU A 174 -16.84 15.80 1.44
C LEU A 174 -16.49 17.26 1.76
N THR A 175 -17.45 18.18 1.65
CA THR A 175 -17.20 19.61 1.74
C THR A 175 -16.40 20.05 2.98
N PRO A 176 -16.72 19.64 4.20
CA PRO A 176 -16.02 20.07 5.41
C PRO A 176 -14.74 19.26 5.68
N LEU A 177 -14.44 18.20 4.90
CA LEU A 177 -13.30 17.34 5.19
C LEU A 177 -11.98 18.09 4.99
N PRO A 178 -11.02 17.98 5.92
CA PRO A 178 -9.66 18.41 5.71
C PRO A 178 -9.03 17.69 4.52
N VAL A 179 -8.20 18.39 3.72
CA VAL A 179 -7.59 17.84 2.50
C VAL A 179 -6.74 16.59 2.74
N GLU A 180 -6.13 16.45 3.92
CA GLU A 180 -5.35 15.28 4.31
C GLU A 180 -6.18 13.99 4.45
N ARG A 181 -7.49 14.08 4.43
CA ARG A 181 -8.39 12.91 4.38
C ARG A 181 -8.52 12.33 2.97
N LEU A 182 -8.09 13.07 1.95
CA LEU A 182 -8.09 12.57 0.58
C LEU A 182 -6.96 11.53 0.39
N PRO A 183 -7.26 10.33 -0.11
CA PRO A 183 -6.23 9.36 -0.45
C PRO A 183 -5.20 9.94 -1.43
N GLY A 184 -3.92 9.81 -1.06
CA GLY A 184 -2.81 10.40 -1.82
C GLY A 184 -2.40 11.81 -1.40
N VAL A 185 -3.15 12.48 -0.52
CA VAL A 185 -2.77 13.77 0.07
C VAL A 185 -1.99 13.51 1.37
N GLY A 186 -0.68 13.39 1.26
CA GLY A 186 0.21 13.30 2.41
C GLY A 186 0.71 14.68 2.87
N LYS A 187 1.56 14.72 3.90
CA LYS A 187 2.06 15.96 4.53
C LYS A 187 2.59 17.01 3.53
N VAL A 188 3.38 16.60 2.54
CA VAL A 188 3.94 17.51 1.53
C VAL A 188 2.84 18.13 0.66
N MET A 189 1.86 17.32 0.24
CA MET A 189 0.74 17.82 -0.57
C MET A 189 -0.17 18.71 0.26
N THR A 190 -0.47 18.34 1.51
CA THR A 190 -1.24 19.19 2.45
C THR A 190 -0.59 20.56 2.61
N GLN A 191 0.74 20.61 2.81
CA GLN A 191 1.46 21.87 2.91
C GLN A 191 1.31 22.71 1.64
N LYS A 192 1.54 22.14 0.46
CA LYS A 192 1.38 22.83 -0.83
C LYS A 192 -0.04 23.35 -1.04
N LEU A 193 -1.06 22.58 -0.66
CA LEU A 193 -2.46 23.03 -0.71
C LEU A 193 -2.70 24.18 0.24
N THR A 194 -2.16 24.14 1.45
CA THR A 194 -2.28 25.22 2.44
C THR A 194 -1.62 26.51 1.96
N GLU A 195 -0.47 26.44 1.28
CA GLU A 195 0.23 27.60 0.70
C GLU A 195 -0.62 28.35 -0.35
N VAL A 196 -1.55 27.66 -1.01
CA VAL A 196 -2.52 28.27 -1.95
C VAL A 196 -3.90 28.50 -1.32
N GLY A 197 -3.99 28.48 0.02
CA GLY A 197 -5.21 28.80 0.77
C GLY A 197 -6.24 27.67 0.85
N VAL A 198 -5.89 26.44 0.46
CA VAL A 198 -6.77 25.27 0.45
C VAL A 198 -6.56 24.44 1.71
N ARG A 199 -7.59 24.26 2.52
CA ARG A 199 -7.58 23.48 3.76
C ARG A 199 -8.60 22.36 3.76
N THR A 200 -9.72 22.57 3.09
CA THR A 200 -10.83 21.60 3.01
C THR A 200 -11.03 21.11 1.58
N VAL A 201 -11.75 20.02 1.44
CA VAL A 201 -12.19 19.51 0.13
C VAL A 201 -13.12 20.50 -0.56
N GLY A 202 -13.93 21.23 0.22
CA GLY A 202 -14.75 22.32 -0.30
C GLY A 202 -13.93 23.44 -0.95
N ASP A 203 -12.78 23.81 -0.37
CA ASP A 203 -11.90 24.84 -0.95
C ASP A 203 -11.35 24.40 -2.31
N ILE A 204 -11.01 23.09 -2.48
CA ILE A 204 -10.58 22.57 -3.80
C ILE A 204 -11.67 22.78 -4.86
N ARG A 205 -12.95 22.58 -4.51
CA ARG A 205 -14.06 22.76 -5.47
C ARG A 205 -14.26 24.20 -5.92
N ASN A 206 -13.85 25.16 -5.10
CA ASN A 206 -13.94 26.58 -5.42
C ASN A 206 -12.80 27.06 -6.35
N LEU A 207 -11.80 26.22 -6.61
CA LEU A 207 -10.71 26.52 -7.53
C LEU A 207 -11.02 26.01 -8.95
N ASP A 208 -10.63 26.80 -9.94
CA ASP A 208 -10.69 26.36 -11.32
C ASP A 208 -9.72 25.21 -11.60
N LEU A 209 -10.13 24.32 -12.51
CA LEU A 209 -9.29 23.19 -12.92
C LEU A 209 -7.92 23.65 -13.43
N ALA A 210 -7.86 24.75 -14.18
CA ALA A 210 -6.61 25.31 -14.71
C ALA A 210 -5.63 25.71 -13.59
N ILE A 211 -6.12 26.29 -12.49
CA ILE A 211 -5.30 26.65 -11.34
C ILE A 211 -4.73 25.37 -10.71
N LEU A 212 -5.56 24.36 -10.49
CA LEU A 212 -5.13 23.07 -9.91
C LEU A 212 -4.11 22.37 -10.80
N GLN A 213 -4.30 22.37 -12.12
CA GLN A 213 -3.36 21.77 -13.08
C GLN A 213 -2.02 22.53 -13.10
N ASN A 214 -2.04 23.86 -13.08
CA ASN A 214 -0.82 24.66 -13.05
C ASN A 214 0.01 24.42 -11.78
N GLN A 215 -0.64 24.27 -10.62
CA GLN A 215 0.02 24.11 -9.33
C GLN A 215 0.45 22.65 -9.06
N PHE A 216 -0.34 21.66 -9.49
CA PHE A 216 -0.17 20.26 -9.11
C PHE A 216 -0.03 19.29 -10.29
N GLY A 217 0.03 19.82 -11.53
CA GLY A 217 0.13 19.01 -12.75
C GLY A 217 -1.05 18.05 -12.90
N ARG A 218 -0.77 16.81 -13.34
CA ARG A 218 -1.80 15.77 -13.49
C ARG A 218 -2.55 15.44 -12.19
N TYR A 219 -1.90 15.64 -11.05
CA TYR A 219 -2.57 15.42 -9.78
C TYR A 219 -3.61 16.51 -9.46
N GLY A 220 -3.48 17.69 -10.03
CA GLY A 220 -4.50 18.74 -9.95
C GLY A 220 -5.84 18.34 -10.55
N THR A 221 -5.82 17.65 -11.71
CA THR A 221 -7.03 17.06 -12.30
C THR A 221 -7.66 16.03 -11.35
N ARG A 222 -6.83 15.17 -10.75
CA ARG A 222 -7.32 14.19 -9.79
C ARG A 222 -7.94 14.82 -8.55
N LEU A 223 -7.33 15.88 -8.00
CA LEU A 223 -7.88 16.64 -6.87
C LEU A 223 -9.25 17.25 -7.22
N HIS A 224 -9.38 17.81 -8.43
CA HIS A 224 -10.62 18.37 -8.92
C HIS A 224 -11.75 17.34 -8.97
N GLU A 225 -11.45 16.13 -9.49
CA GLU A 225 -12.40 14.99 -9.54
C GLU A 225 -12.79 14.53 -8.13
N LEU A 226 -11.80 14.27 -7.27
CA LEU A 226 -12.02 13.79 -5.90
C LEU A 226 -12.86 14.77 -5.08
N ALA A 227 -12.61 16.09 -5.21
CA ALA A 227 -13.38 17.11 -4.52
C ALA A 227 -14.86 17.15 -4.95
N ARG A 228 -15.19 16.57 -6.11
CA ARG A 228 -16.54 16.40 -6.64
C ARG A 228 -17.13 15.01 -6.42
N GLY A 229 -16.45 14.17 -5.62
CA GLY A 229 -16.88 12.81 -5.34
C GLY A 229 -16.72 11.85 -6.52
N MET A 230 -15.98 12.24 -7.56
CA MET A 230 -15.83 11.46 -8.79
C MET A 230 -14.62 10.53 -8.74
N ASP A 231 -14.86 9.25 -8.97
CA ASP A 231 -13.83 8.23 -9.16
C ASP A 231 -14.38 7.10 -10.04
N ASN A 232 -13.98 7.10 -11.29
CA ASN A 232 -14.45 6.15 -12.28
C ASN A 232 -13.62 4.85 -12.35
N ASN A 233 -12.56 4.75 -11.54
CA ASN A 233 -11.72 3.55 -11.53
C ASN A 233 -12.55 2.31 -11.18
N PRO A 234 -12.50 1.24 -11.99
CA PRO A 234 -13.17 -0.02 -11.68
C PRO A 234 -12.47 -0.74 -10.52
N VAL A 235 -13.15 -1.71 -9.93
CA VAL A 235 -12.53 -2.71 -9.06
C VAL A 235 -11.83 -3.74 -9.95
N GLU A 236 -10.52 -3.86 -9.82
CA GLU A 236 -9.65 -4.70 -10.65
C GLU A 236 -9.07 -5.87 -9.85
N PRO A 237 -9.68 -7.07 -9.91
CA PRO A 237 -9.19 -8.24 -9.17
C PRO A 237 -7.77 -8.67 -9.55
N ASN A 238 -7.42 -8.51 -10.81
CA ASN A 238 -6.17 -9.00 -11.40
C ASN A 238 -5.30 -7.82 -11.87
N ARG A 239 -4.68 -7.12 -10.92
CA ARG A 239 -3.70 -6.09 -11.28
C ARG A 239 -2.38 -6.72 -11.71
N PRO A 240 -1.88 -6.38 -12.89
CA PRO A 240 -0.58 -6.88 -13.32
C PRO A 240 0.54 -6.30 -12.43
N THR A 241 1.51 -7.15 -12.09
CA THR A 241 2.72 -6.75 -11.34
C THR A 241 3.44 -5.61 -12.06
N GLN A 242 3.66 -4.49 -11.40
CA GLN A 242 4.39 -3.35 -11.96
C GLN A 242 5.88 -3.41 -11.68
N SER A 243 6.25 -3.89 -10.49
CA SER A 243 7.64 -4.06 -10.07
C SER A 243 7.77 -5.15 -9.01
N ILE A 244 8.94 -5.78 -8.98
CA ILE A 244 9.37 -6.69 -7.91
C ILE A 244 10.66 -6.13 -7.36
N SER A 245 10.71 -5.82 -6.05
CA SER A 245 11.87 -5.24 -5.42
C SER A 245 12.10 -5.74 -4.01
N ALA A 246 13.35 -5.68 -3.57
CA ALA A 246 13.74 -5.91 -2.19
C ALA A 246 14.70 -4.80 -1.75
N GLU A 247 14.57 -4.33 -0.52
CA GLU A 247 15.48 -3.34 0.06
C GLU A 247 15.79 -3.68 1.52
N ASP A 248 16.99 -3.29 1.95
CA ASP A 248 17.42 -3.43 3.32
C ASP A 248 17.91 -2.11 3.89
N THR A 249 17.60 -1.90 5.17
CA THR A 249 18.15 -0.82 5.98
C THR A 249 19.36 -1.35 6.75
N PHE A 250 20.52 -0.73 6.59
CA PHE A 250 21.72 -1.09 7.36
C PHE A 250 21.55 -0.74 8.84
N GLU A 251 22.18 -1.48 9.73
CA GLU A 251 22.19 -1.16 11.17
C GLU A 251 22.90 0.17 11.46
N SER A 252 24.00 0.42 10.74
CA SER A 252 24.72 1.71 10.68
C SER A 252 24.89 2.14 9.24
N ASP A 253 25.04 3.45 8.99
CA ASP A 253 25.22 3.94 7.63
C ASP A 253 26.58 3.51 7.09
N VAL A 254 26.59 2.96 5.87
CA VAL A 254 27.76 2.38 5.20
C VAL A 254 28.24 3.25 4.03
N LEU A 255 29.47 3.07 3.59
CA LEU A 255 29.98 3.67 2.34
C LEU A 255 29.42 2.92 1.12
N LEU A 256 29.47 3.56 -0.04
CA LEU A 256 28.92 2.99 -1.29
C LEU A 256 29.58 1.64 -1.66
N ASN A 257 30.90 1.53 -1.50
CA ASN A 257 31.65 0.31 -1.78
C ASN A 257 31.38 -0.84 -0.79
N GLU A 258 30.79 -0.55 0.36
CA GLU A 258 30.40 -1.56 1.36
C GLU A 258 29.04 -2.20 1.05
N THR A 259 28.34 -1.76 0.00
CA THR A 259 26.98 -2.22 -0.33
C THR A 259 26.94 -3.51 -1.16
N ASP A 260 28.06 -4.01 -1.70
CA ASP A 260 28.15 -5.12 -2.66
C ASP A 260 27.47 -6.39 -2.20
N ALA A 261 27.83 -6.86 -1.01
CA ALA A 261 27.27 -8.10 -0.46
C ALA A 261 25.74 -8.01 -0.31
N THR A 262 25.25 -6.83 0.10
CA THR A 262 23.81 -6.60 0.25
C THR A 262 23.12 -6.52 -1.10
N ILE A 263 23.72 -5.86 -2.11
CA ILE A 263 23.18 -5.82 -3.48
C ILE A 263 23.05 -7.24 -4.05
N ARG A 264 24.08 -8.09 -3.90
CA ARG A 264 24.06 -9.50 -4.36
C ARG A 264 22.92 -10.28 -3.71
N ARG A 265 22.78 -10.20 -2.39
CA ARG A 265 21.72 -10.88 -1.64
C ARG A 265 20.32 -10.38 -2.01
N LEU A 266 20.16 -9.08 -2.24
CA LEU A 266 18.89 -8.51 -2.69
C LEU A 266 18.56 -8.88 -4.13
N ALA A 267 19.55 -8.94 -5.02
CA ALA A 267 19.38 -9.41 -6.39
C ALA A 267 18.88 -10.86 -6.41
N GLU A 268 19.43 -11.73 -5.55
CA GLU A 268 18.97 -13.12 -5.42
C GLU A 268 17.50 -13.16 -4.97
N LYS A 269 17.11 -12.41 -3.93
CA LYS A 269 15.70 -12.34 -3.47
C LYS A 269 14.77 -11.89 -4.58
N VAL A 270 15.15 -10.86 -5.33
CA VAL A 270 14.36 -10.31 -6.42
C VAL A 270 14.25 -11.31 -7.57
N TRP A 271 15.35 -11.98 -7.92
CA TRP A 271 15.35 -13.03 -8.93
C TRP A 271 14.43 -14.19 -8.57
N GLN A 272 14.52 -14.71 -7.34
CA GLN A 272 13.63 -15.78 -6.87
C GLN A 272 12.15 -15.35 -6.88
N ALA A 273 11.86 -14.11 -6.52
CA ALA A 273 10.49 -13.58 -6.54
C ALA A 273 9.96 -13.42 -7.98
N SER A 274 10.82 -13.00 -8.91
CA SER A 274 10.44 -12.78 -10.32
C SER A 274 10.11 -14.08 -11.05
N ARG A 275 10.62 -15.23 -10.60
CA ARG A 275 10.30 -16.55 -11.17
C ARG A 275 8.83 -16.95 -11.03
N LYS A 276 8.07 -16.26 -10.19
CA LYS A 276 6.63 -16.46 -9.99
C LYS A 276 5.76 -15.61 -10.92
N GLU A 277 6.37 -14.64 -11.60
CA GLU A 277 5.70 -13.78 -12.58
C GLU A 277 5.89 -14.41 -13.97
N SER A 278 4.81 -14.49 -14.74
CA SER A 278 4.83 -15.06 -16.10
C SER A 278 5.43 -14.11 -17.12
N ARG A 279 5.36 -12.80 -16.85
CA ARG A 279 5.90 -11.75 -17.73
C ARG A 279 7.37 -11.50 -17.43
N ILE A 280 8.08 -11.00 -18.40
CA ILE A 280 9.52 -10.77 -18.37
C ILE A 280 9.80 -9.31 -18.00
N ALA A 281 10.61 -9.11 -16.95
CA ALA A 281 11.09 -7.79 -16.56
C ALA A 281 12.14 -7.26 -17.55
N ARG A 282 12.00 -6.01 -17.99
CA ARG A 282 12.91 -5.37 -18.94
C ARG A 282 13.86 -4.36 -18.29
N THR A 283 13.56 -3.90 -17.09
CA THR A 283 14.31 -2.81 -16.45
C THR A 283 14.79 -3.23 -15.06
N ILE A 284 16.09 -3.09 -14.82
CA ILE A 284 16.73 -3.28 -13.54
C ILE A 284 16.85 -1.93 -12.86
N VAL A 285 16.58 -1.89 -11.56
CA VAL A 285 16.59 -0.67 -10.74
C VAL A 285 17.46 -0.87 -9.51
N LEU A 286 18.38 0.05 -9.28
CA LEU A 286 19.09 0.21 -8.02
C LEU A 286 18.55 1.44 -7.29
N LYS A 287 18.12 1.27 -6.05
CA LYS A 287 17.70 2.34 -5.15
C LYS A 287 18.70 2.46 -4.00
N LEU A 288 19.11 3.67 -3.73
CA LEU A 288 19.95 4.02 -2.58
C LEU A 288 19.25 5.13 -1.79
N LYS A 289 19.45 5.14 -0.48
CA LYS A 289 19.02 6.24 0.37
C LYS A 289 20.18 6.65 1.26
N THR A 290 20.54 7.92 1.22
CA THR A 290 21.65 8.45 2.02
C THR A 290 21.27 8.56 3.50
N ALA A 291 22.27 8.82 4.35
CA ALA A 291 22.10 9.10 5.78
C ALA A 291 21.16 10.31 6.02
N GLU A 292 21.19 11.28 5.12
CA GLU A 292 20.37 12.51 5.13
C GLU A 292 18.97 12.29 4.49
N PHE A 293 18.63 11.03 4.21
CA PHE A 293 17.33 10.63 3.62
C PHE A 293 17.10 11.00 2.16
N THR A 294 18.13 11.46 1.44
CA THR A 294 18.04 11.67 -0.02
C THR A 294 17.94 10.32 -0.75
N ILE A 295 16.95 10.18 -1.62
CA ILE A 295 16.74 8.97 -2.42
C ILE A 295 17.40 9.15 -3.78
N LEU A 296 18.22 8.17 -4.16
CA LEU A 296 18.84 8.06 -5.47
C LEU A 296 18.35 6.79 -6.14
N THR A 297 17.92 6.90 -7.40
CA THR A 297 17.53 5.75 -8.21
C THR A 297 18.36 5.74 -9.49
N ARG A 298 18.87 4.57 -9.85
CA ARG A 298 19.52 4.31 -11.13
C ARG A 298 18.82 3.13 -11.79
N SER A 299 18.59 3.21 -13.08
CA SER A 299 17.94 2.14 -13.82
C SER A 299 18.67 1.86 -15.13
N HIS A 300 18.54 0.63 -15.60
CA HIS A 300 19.03 0.19 -16.90
C HIS A 300 18.04 -0.78 -17.53
N THR A 301 17.78 -0.56 -18.81
CA THR A 301 16.96 -1.46 -19.64
C THR A 301 17.89 -2.04 -20.70
N PRO A 302 18.43 -3.25 -20.50
CA PRO A 302 19.30 -3.90 -21.50
C PRO A 302 18.52 -4.25 -22.75
N SER A 303 19.23 -4.46 -23.87
CA SER A 303 18.64 -4.86 -25.15
C SER A 303 17.91 -6.20 -25.04
N SER A 304 18.51 -7.16 -24.33
CA SER A 304 17.89 -8.44 -23.97
C SER A 304 17.59 -8.50 -22.49
N PRO A 305 16.46 -9.12 -22.05
CA PRO A 305 16.18 -9.31 -20.64
C PRO A 305 17.28 -10.10 -19.95
N VAL A 306 17.53 -9.82 -18.67
CA VAL A 306 18.45 -10.64 -17.88
C VAL A 306 17.85 -12.05 -17.74
N SER A 307 18.69 -13.06 -17.96
CA SER A 307 18.31 -14.48 -18.00
C SER A 307 18.73 -15.23 -16.73
N SER A 308 19.57 -14.61 -15.90
CA SER A 308 20.09 -15.23 -14.69
C SER A 308 20.24 -14.24 -13.53
N PHE A 309 20.37 -14.78 -12.34
CA PHE A 309 20.70 -14.04 -11.12
C PHE A 309 22.06 -13.33 -11.24
N GLU A 310 23.03 -13.96 -11.87
CA GLU A 310 24.37 -13.42 -12.07
C GLU A 310 24.34 -12.16 -12.94
N GLU A 311 23.61 -12.22 -14.07
CA GLU A 311 23.41 -11.06 -14.94
C GLU A 311 22.69 -9.90 -14.22
N LEU A 312 21.62 -10.21 -13.48
CA LEU A 312 20.93 -9.21 -12.66
C LEU A 312 21.89 -8.54 -11.68
N THR A 313 22.75 -9.33 -11.03
CA THR A 313 23.72 -8.86 -10.05
C THR A 313 24.79 -7.97 -10.72
N ILE A 314 25.33 -8.38 -11.86
CA ILE A 314 26.30 -7.61 -12.61
C ILE A 314 25.73 -6.24 -12.98
N VAL A 315 24.50 -6.21 -13.52
CA VAL A 315 23.85 -4.93 -13.89
C VAL A 315 23.59 -4.07 -12.66
N ALA A 316 23.10 -4.64 -11.54
CA ALA A 316 22.86 -3.89 -10.32
C ALA A 316 24.13 -3.26 -9.74
N LEU A 317 25.26 -3.98 -9.76
CA LEU A 317 26.56 -3.45 -9.36
C LEU A 317 27.07 -2.36 -10.33
N ALA A 318 26.89 -2.56 -11.64
CA ALA A 318 27.24 -1.53 -12.62
C ALA A 318 26.41 -0.25 -12.47
N LEU A 319 25.15 -0.36 -12.01
CA LEU A 319 24.32 0.81 -11.68
C LEU A 319 24.85 1.56 -10.44
N ARG A 320 25.45 0.86 -9.50
CA ARG A 320 26.11 1.47 -8.33
C ARG A 320 27.29 2.35 -8.76
N GLU A 321 28.09 1.89 -9.72
CA GLU A 321 29.25 2.65 -10.23
C GLU A 321 28.82 3.97 -10.92
N LYS A 322 27.58 4.05 -11.40
CA LYS A 322 27.03 5.29 -11.98
C LYS A 322 26.55 6.30 -10.91
N VAL A 323 26.72 6.01 -9.65
CA VAL A 323 26.37 6.93 -8.55
C VAL A 323 27.53 7.87 -8.29
N GLN A 324 27.43 9.08 -8.84
CA GLN A 324 28.41 10.13 -8.64
C GLN A 324 28.05 10.92 -7.39
N MET A 325 28.74 10.69 -6.29
CA MET A 325 28.61 11.40 -5.02
C MET A 325 29.96 11.54 -4.32
N ASN A 326 29.99 12.36 -3.28
CA ASN A 326 31.18 12.46 -2.43
C ASN A 326 31.57 11.05 -1.94
N PRO A 327 32.85 10.63 -2.07
CA PRO A 327 33.31 9.31 -1.63
C PRO A 327 33.06 9.02 -0.14
N ARG A 328 32.86 10.04 0.68
CA ARG A 328 32.55 9.93 2.12
C ARG A 328 31.04 9.84 2.39
N GLN A 329 30.20 9.93 1.34
CA GLN A 329 28.75 9.82 1.49
C GLN A 329 28.39 8.46 2.06
N ARG A 330 27.57 8.48 3.10
CA ARG A 330 27.05 7.25 3.73
C ARG A 330 25.62 6.97 3.30
N PHE A 331 25.30 5.69 3.22
CA PHE A 331 24.02 5.18 2.76
C PHE A 331 23.34 4.39 3.87
N ARG A 332 22.07 4.68 4.04
CA ARG A 332 21.17 4.05 5.02
C ARG A 332 20.43 2.83 4.48
N ILE A 333 20.05 2.87 3.19
CA ILE A 333 19.26 1.83 2.54
C ILE A 333 19.87 1.54 1.17
N VAL A 334 19.86 0.27 0.82
CA VAL A 334 20.06 -0.19 -0.56
C VAL A 334 18.91 -1.10 -0.96
N GLY A 335 18.47 -1.00 -2.22
CA GLY A 335 17.43 -1.84 -2.80
C GLY A 335 17.73 -2.18 -4.25
N VAL A 336 17.30 -3.38 -4.65
CA VAL A 336 17.34 -3.87 -6.02
C VAL A 336 15.92 -4.15 -6.47
N GLY A 337 15.60 -3.88 -7.73
CA GLY A 337 14.27 -4.11 -8.28
C GLY A 337 14.27 -4.44 -9.76
N LEU A 338 13.19 -5.08 -10.17
CA LEU A 338 12.82 -5.36 -11.54
C LEU A 338 11.51 -4.66 -11.86
N SER A 339 11.39 -4.07 -13.04
CA SER A 339 10.18 -3.36 -13.49
C SER A 339 10.02 -3.44 -15.01
N ASN A 340 8.97 -2.78 -15.53
CA ASN A 340 8.65 -2.80 -16.96
C ASN A 340 8.45 -4.23 -17.47
N PHE A 341 7.54 -4.95 -16.82
CA PHE A 341 7.17 -6.31 -17.19
C PHE A 341 6.40 -6.32 -18.52
N ARG A 342 6.81 -7.23 -19.43
CA ARG A 342 6.19 -7.44 -20.75
C ARG A 342 5.86 -8.91 -20.90
N ASP A 343 4.82 -9.19 -21.66
CA ASP A 343 4.51 -10.55 -22.07
C ASP A 343 5.70 -11.12 -22.86
N PRO A 344 5.99 -12.42 -22.73
CA PRO A 344 6.96 -13.07 -23.59
C PRO A 344 6.57 -12.83 -25.06
N ILE A 345 7.53 -12.46 -25.90
CA ILE A 345 7.31 -12.43 -27.36
C ILE A 345 7.13 -13.90 -27.76
N ILE A 346 5.90 -14.28 -28.05
CA ILE A 346 5.62 -15.55 -28.71
C ILE A 346 6.03 -15.29 -30.17
N GLU A 347 7.20 -15.74 -30.57
CA GLU A 347 7.53 -15.84 -32.00
C GLU A 347 6.45 -16.74 -32.61
N SER A 348 5.62 -16.14 -33.45
CA SER A 348 4.60 -16.91 -34.14
C SER A 348 5.33 -17.95 -35.01
N ALA A 349 4.81 -19.17 -35.08
CA ALA A 349 5.37 -20.22 -35.95
C ALA A 349 5.41 -19.79 -37.42
N GLU A 350 4.75 -18.69 -37.78
CA GLU A 350 4.80 -18.06 -39.13
C GLU A 350 6.11 -17.30 -39.37
N ASP A 351 6.76 -16.72 -38.37
CA ASP A 351 8.04 -16.02 -38.51
C ASP A 351 9.21 -17.01 -38.73
N LEU A 352 9.08 -18.25 -38.29
CA LEU A 352 10.08 -19.32 -38.49
C LEU A 352 10.01 -19.98 -39.90
N LEU A 353 8.98 -19.67 -40.69
CA LEU A 353 8.83 -20.23 -42.03
C LEU A 353 9.48 -19.36 -43.14
N PHE A 354 10.03 -18.20 -42.80
CA PHE A 354 10.61 -17.25 -43.74
C PHE A 354 12.10 -16.91 -43.48
N GLU A 355 12.77 -17.61 -42.54
CA GLU A 355 14.23 -17.67 -42.45
C GLU A 355 14.76 -18.95 -43.14
#